data_0778023c00114d11a0591e31e0ea4a33
#
_entry.id   0778023c00114d11a0591e31e0ea4a33
#
_cell.length_a   1.000
_cell.length_b   1.000
_cell.length_c   1.000
_cell.angle_alpha   90.00
_cell.angle_beta   90.00
_cell.angle_gamma   90.00
#
_symmetry.space_group_name_H-M   'P 1'
#
loop_
_entity.id
_entity.type
_entity.pdbx_description
1 polymer ?
#
loop_
_entity_poly.entity_id
_entity_poly.type
_entity_poly.pdbx_seq_one_letter_code
_entity_poly.pdbx_strand_id
1 'polypeptide(L)'
;CTAFNADFDGDQMAVHLPLGNEAVLEAQMLMLASHNILNPANGAPITVPSQDMVLGLYYITKLRKGTQGEGLTFYGPEEATIAYNEKKLDIHAPIHVYVEDLDENGNLVKTMVETSVGRLMVNEFVPKEIGYVNEVLGKKSLRDIIGRVIKACGVARTAQFLDDIKNL
;
A
#
# COMPACT_ATOMS: atom_id res chain seq x y z
N CYS A 1 -9.94 -18.00 4.75
CA CYS A 1 -10.82 -17.34 3.77
C CYS A 1 -12.06 -16.79 4.46
N THR A 2 -12.13 -15.47 4.63
CA THR A 2 -13.17 -14.82 5.48
C THR A 2 -14.59 -15.05 4.99
N ALA A 3 -14.82 -15.02 3.68
CA ALA A 3 -16.16 -15.15 3.09
C ALA A 3 -16.78 -16.55 3.34
N PHE A 4 -15.96 -17.59 3.37
CA PHE A 4 -16.40 -18.95 3.64
C PHE A 4 -16.22 -19.37 5.09
N ASN A 5 -15.59 -18.52 5.92
CA ASN A 5 -15.11 -18.89 7.24
C ASN A 5 -14.29 -20.18 7.23
N ALA A 6 -13.51 -20.39 6.15
CA ALA A 6 -12.74 -21.60 5.93
C ALA A 6 -11.39 -21.54 6.65
N ASP A 7 -11.00 -22.67 7.23
CA ASP A 7 -9.72 -22.94 7.86
C ASP A 7 -8.98 -24.05 7.08
N PHE A 8 -7.71 -24.28 7.37
CA PHE A 8 -6.89 -25.31 6.72
C PHE A 8 -6.70 -26.54 7.61
N ASP A 9 -7.66 -26.82 8.50
CA ASP A 9 -7.66 -27.94 9.45
C ASP A 9 -8.43 -29.18 8.96
N GLY A 10 -8.85 -29.18 7.71
CA GLY A 10 -9.58 -30.31 7.11
C GLY A 10 -10.96 -29.94 6.52
N ASP A 11 -11.24 -28.63 6.39
CA ASP A 11 -12.47 -28.15 5.75
C ASP A 11 -12.61 -28.66 4.31
N GLN A 12 -13.81 -29.12 3.97
CA GLN A 12 -14.14 -29.56 2.62
C GLN A 12 -14.88 -28.47 1.85
N MET A 13 -14.49 -28.27 0.60
CA MET A 13 -15.14 -27.32 -0.29
C MET A 13 -15.37 -27.95 -1.66
N ALA A 14 -16.50 -27.59 -2.30
CA ALA A 14 -16.81 -28.02 -3.66
C ALA A 14 -16.07 -27.13 -4.68
N VAL A 15 -15.60 -27.76 -5.76
CA VAL A 15 -15.02 -27.07 -6.92
C VAL A 15 -16.01 -27.22 -8.09
N HIS A 16 -16.33 -26.11 -8.74
CA HIS A 16 -17.20 -26.06 -9.91
C HIS A 16 -16.48 -25.38 -11.07
N LEU A 17 -16.53 -26.02 -12.26
CA LEU A 17 -16.03 -25.44 -13.49
C LEU A 17 -17.21 -24.93 -14.32
N PRO A 18 -17.34 -23.61 -14.58
CA PRO A 18 -18.38 -23.08 -15.47
C PRO A 18 -18.16 -23.56 -16.89
N LEU A 19 -19.18 -24.13 -17.51
CA LEU A 19 -19.08 -24.72 -18.85
C LEU A 19 -19.65 -23.81 -19.97
N GLY A 20 -20.64 -22.96 -19.65
CA GLY A 20 -21.25 -22.03 -20.60
C GLY A 20 -20.58 -20.68 -20.60
N ASN A 21 -20.56 -20.00 -21.75
CA ASN A 21 -19.98 -18.63 -21.85
C ASN A 21 -20.66 -17.64 -20.91
N GLU A 22 -21.98 -17.77 -20.72
CA GLU A 22 -22.73 -16.91 -19.77
C GLU A 22 -22.30 -17.16 -18.34
N ALA A 23 -22.13 -18.43 -17.93
CA ALA A 23 -21.66 -18.78 -16.59
C ALA A 23 -20.20 -18.34 -16.35
N VAL A 24 -19.34 -18.44 -17.37
CA VAL A 24 -17.95 -17.94 -17.30
C VAL A 24 -17.93 -16.43 -17.11
N LEU A 25 -18.74 -15.68 -17.87
CA LEU A 25 -18.83 -14.23 -17.76
C LEU A 25 -19.36 -13.80 -16.40
N GLU A 26 -20.38 -14.46 -15.89
CA GLU A 26 -20.95 -14.20 -14.57
C GLU A 26 -19.89 -14.45 -13.46
N ALA A 27 -19.15 -15.56 -13.55
CA ALA A 27 -18.08 -15.85 -12.60
C ALA A 27 -16.97 -14.79 -12.64
N GLN A 28 -16.57 -14.30 -13.82
CA GLN A 28 -15.57 -13.24 -13.96
C GLN A 28 -16.05 -11.90 -13.40
N MET A 29 -17.31 -11.54 -13.66
CA MET A 29 -17.84 -10.24 -13.25
C MET A 29 -18.21 -10.18 -11.76
N LEU A 30 -18.73 -11.26 -11.19
CA LEU A 30 -19.31 -11.28 -9.84
C LEU A 30 -18.48 -12.03 -8.81
N MET A 31 -17.61 -12.97 -9.22
CA MET A 31 -16.91 -13.86 -8.28
C MET A 31 -15.40 -13.65 -8.24
N LEU A 32 -14.80 -13.02 -9.26
CA LEU A 32 -13.35 -12.81 -9.30
C LEU A 32 -12.89 -11.95 -8.12
N ALA A 33 -11.92 -12.45 -7.35
CA ALA A 33 -11.47 -11.83 -6.10
C ALA A 33 -10.95 -10.38 -6.29
N SER A 34 -10.25 -10.09 -7.40
CA SER A 34 -9.77 -8.75 -7.74
C SER A 34 -10.88 -7.72 -7.99
N HIS A 35 -12.10 -8.18 -8.30
CA HIS A 35 -13.28 -7.34 -8.48
C HIS A 35 -14.10 -7.17 -7.18
N ASN A 36 -13.86 -8.02 -6.17
CA ASN A 36 -14.62 -8.09 -4.93
C ASN A 36 -13.76 -7.73 -3.70
N ILE A 37 -13.06 -6.61 -3.76
CA ILE A 37 -12.19 -6.13 -2.68
C ILE A 37 -12.93 -5.36 -1.57
N LEU A 38 -14.22 -5.08 -1.75
CA LEU A 38 -15.06 -4.40 -0.78
C LEU A 38 -16.04 -5.37 -0.12
N ASN A 39 -16.23 -5.21 1.18
CA ASN A 39 -17.24 -5.95 1.92
C ASN A 39 -18.65 -5.41 1.59
N PRO A 40 -19.56 -6.24 1.07
CA PRO A 40 -20.91 -5.79 0.72
C PRO A 40 -21.74 -5.33 1.92
N ALA A 41 -21.42 -5.75 3.14
CA ALA A 41 -22.16 -5.38 4.33
C ALA A 41 -21.91 -3.93 4.78
N ASN A 42 -20.69 -3.42 4.61
CA ASN A 42 -20.31 -2.09 5.12
C ASN A 42 -19.42 -1.27 4.18
N GLY A 43 -19.10 -1.77 2.99
CA GLY A 43 -18.25 -1.09 2.01
C GLY A 43 -16.78 -0.94 2.43
N ALA A 44 -16.35 -1.58 3.51
CA ALA A 44 -14.96 -1.52 3.95
C ALA A 44 -14.08 -2.46 3.12
N PRO A 45 -12.79 -2.15 2.89
CA PRO A 45 -11.87 -3.06 2.24
C PRO A 45 -11.76 -4.40 2.98
N ILE A 46 -11.92 -5.51 2.26
CA ILE A 46 -11.71 -6.87 2.78
C ILE A 46 -10.23 -7.24 2.64
N THR A 47 -9.65 -6.96 1.47
CA THR A 47 -8.27 -7.24 1.14
C THR A 47 -7.39 -6.16 1.78
N VAL A 48 -6.79 -6.49 2.91
CA VAL A 48 -5.84 -5.62 3.62
C VAL A 48 -4.61 -6.44 3.99
N PRO A 49 -3.41 -5.84 3.98
CA PRO A 49 -2.22 -6.50 4.49
C PRO A 49 -2.45 -7.01 5.91
N SER A 50 -1.91 -8.18 6.22
CA SER A 50 -2.07 -8.83 7.53
C SER A 50 -0.77 -9.45 8.02
N GLN A 51 -0.71 -9.75 9.32
CA GLN A 51 0.42 -10.46 9.94
C GLN A 51 1.78 -9.85 9.58
N ASP A 52 2.66 -10.62 8.95
CA ASP A 52 4.04 -10.24 8.65
C ASP A 52 4.14 -9.06 7.67
N MET A 53 3.18 -8.91 6.76
CA MET A 53 3.13 -7.74 5.87
C MET A 53 2.93 -6.44 6.65
N VAL A 54 2.03 -6.43 7.65
CA VAL A 54 1.83 -5.26 8.52
C VAL A 54 3.07 -4.99 9.35
N LEU A 55 3.72 -6.03 9.86
CA LEU A 55 4.94 -5.90 10.64
C LEU A 55 6.08 -5.32 9.80
N GLY A 56 6.24 -5.82 8.56
CA GLY A 56 7.24 -5.32 7.61
C GLY A 56 7.02 -3.84 7.28
N LEU A 57 5.80 -3.46 6.88
CA LEU A 57 5.44 -2.07 6.56
C LEU A 57 5.60 -1.14 7.77
N TYR A 58 5.22 -1.60 8.97
CA TYR A 58 5.47 -0.85 10.20
C TYR A 58 6.96 -0.63 10.42
N TYR A 59 7.77 -1.68 10.26
CA TYR A 59 9.21 -1.61 10.48
C TYR A 59 9.87 -0.61 9.52
N ILE A 60 9.64 -0.70 8.21
CA ILE A 60 10.28 0.18 7.23
C ILE A 60 9.82 1.64 7.31
N THR A 61 8.60 1.90 7.79
CA THR A 61 8.07 3.28 7.92
C THR A 61 8.34 3.94 9.26
N LYS A 62 8.95 3.22 10.21
CA LYS A 62 9.32 3.75 11.52
C LYS A 62 10.54 4.67 11.41
N LEU A 63 10.46 5.85 12.04
CA LEU A 63 11.60 6.75 12.19
C LEU A 63 12.45 6.35 13.42
N ARG A 64 13.76 6.46 13.28
CA ARG A 64 14.71 6.22 14.38
C ARG A 64 15.75 7.32 14.41
N LYS A 65 15.80 8.08 15.51
CA LYS A 65 16.81 9.12 15.75
C LYS A 65 18.16 8.50 16.09
N GLY A 66 19.24 9.22 15.80
CA GLY A 66 20.61 8.76 16.07
C GLY A 66 21.13 7.75 15.04
N THR A 67 20.49 7.62 13.89
CA THR A 67 20.92 6.72 12.81
C THR A 67 21.79 7.46 11.78
N GLN A 68 22.55 6.68 11.00
CA GLN A 68 23.44 7.22 9.99
C GLN A 68 22.68 8.02 8.93
N GLY A 69 23.10 9.26 8.67
CA GLY A 69 22.50 10.13 7.68
C GLY A 69 21.32 10.98 8.19
N GLU A 70 21.08 11.00 9.51
CA GLU A 70 20.04 11.87 10.10
C GLU A 70 20.26 13.34 9.72
N GLY A 71 19.17 14.02 9.33
CA GLY A 71 19.17 15.45 9.00
C GLY A 71 19.72 15.81 7.62
N LEU A 72 20.11 14.84 6.81
CA LEU A 72 20.50 15.10 5.42
C LEU A 72 19.31 15.59 4.59
N THR A 73 19.60 16.45 3.61
CA THR A 73 18.60 17.01 2.71
C THR A 73 18.86 16.52 1.28
N PHE A 74 17.80 16.08 0.59
CA PHE A 74 17.85 15.56 -0.77
C PHE A 74 16.85 16.29 -1.67
N TYR A 75 17.19 16.45 -2.95
CA TYR A 75 16.34 17.11 -3.94
C TYR A 75 15.22 16.22 -4.50
N GLY A 76 15.25 14.93 -4.20
CA GLY A 76 14.23 13.98 -4.62
C GLY A 76 14.40 12.59 -4.03
N PRO A 77 13.38 11.73 -4.19
CA PRO A 77 13.41 10.36 -3.68
C PRO A 77 14.55 9.51 -4.26
N GLU A 78 14.88 9.72 -5.54
CA GLU A 78 15.94 8.96 -6.23
C GLU A 78 17.30 9.20 -5.60
N GLU A 79 17.63 10.46 -5.27
CA GLU A 79 18.90 10.82 -4.62
C GLU A 79 19.04 10.17 -3.24
N ALA A 80 17.96 10.19 -2.44
CA ALA A 80 17.92 9.51 -1.14
C ALA A 80 18.08 8.00 -1.28
N THR A 81 17.46 7.38 -2.28
CA THR A 81 17.59 5.95 -2.57
C THR A 81 19.02 5.57 -2.99
N ILE A 82 19.68 6.40 -3.79
CA ILE A 82 21.10 6.20 -4.16
C ILE A 82 21.98 6.26 -2.90
N ALA A 83 21.78 7.25 -2.04
CA ALA A 83 22.56 7.38 -0.79
C ALA A 83 22.35 6.17 0.14
N TYR A 84 21.14 5.62 0.19
CA TYR A 84 20.83 4.40 0.92
C TYR A 84 21.57 3.18 0.33
N ASN A 85 21.53 3.00 -0.99
CA ASN A 85 22.22 1.90 -1.68
C ASN A 85 23.75 1.96 -1.51
N GLU A 86 24.30 3.18 -1.41
CA GLU A 86 25.72 3.40 -1.10
C GLU A 86 26.06 3.22 0.40
N LYS A 87 25.07 2.82 1.23
CA LYS A 87 25.20 2.64 2.69
C LYS A 87 25.64 3.92 3.45
N LYS A 88 25.33 5.07 2.90
CA LYS A 88 25.57 6.38 3.53
C LYS A 88 24.38 6.83 4.38
N LEU A 89 23.24 6.18 4.21
CA LEU A 89 21.97 6.52 4.83
C LEU A 89 21.29 5.25 5.38
N ASP A 90 20.75 5.34 6.60
CA ASP A 90 19.94 4.28 7.20
C ASP A 90 18.47 4.39 6.72
N ILE A 91 17.79 3.25 6.56
CA ILE A 91 16.38 3.20 6.11
C ILE A 91 15.43 3.97 7.03
N HIS A 92 15.77 4.07 8.33
CA HIS A 92 14.95 4.69 9.37
C HIS A 92 15.37 6.13 9.69
N ALA A 93 16.46 6.62 9.06
CA ALA A 93 17.00 7.96 9.36
C ALA A 93 15.97 9.05 9.00
N PRO A 94 15.69 9.99 9.91
CA PRO A 94 14.92 11.19 9.56
C PRO A 94 15.74 12.07 8.60
N ILE A 95 15.20 12.30 7.42
CA ILE A 95 15.81 13.09 6.35
C ILE A 95 14.82 14.11 5.79
N HIS A 96 15.32 15.15 5.15
CA HIS A 96 14.50 16.14 4.45
C HIS A 96 14.54 15.88 2.95
N VAL A 97 13.39 15.66 2.32
CA VAL A 97 13.30 15.36 0.88
C VAL A 97 12.20 16.19 0.24
N TYR A 98 12.47 16.71 -0.96
CA TYR A 98 11.41 17.28 -1.79
C TYR A 98 10.61 16.14 -2.42
N VAL A 99 9.32 16.07 -2.09
CA VAL A 99 8.36 15.10 -2.64
C VAL A 99 7.24 15.81 -3.36
N GLU A 100 6.58 15.10 -4.28
CA GLU A 100 5.33 15.55 -4.88
C GLU A 100 4.18 15.21 -3.93
N ASP A 101 3.47 16.22 -3.47
CA ASP A 101 2.30 16.09 -2.60
C ASP A 101 1.14 16.92 -3.15
N LEU A 102 -0.08 16.67 -2.69
CA LEU A 102 -1.27 17.40 -3.10
C LEU A 102 -1.42 18.68 -2.26
N ASP A 103 -1.66 19.81 -2.94
CA ASP A 103 -2.05 21.06 -2.29
C ASP A 103 -3.54 21.03 -1.87
N GLU A 104 -4.02 22.07 -1.21
CA GLU A 104 -5.42 22.23 -0.81
C GLU A 104 -6.42 22.20 -1.97
N ASN A 105 -5.94 22.45 -3.19
CA ASN A 105 -6.73 22.45 -4.42
C ASN A 105 -6.64 21.13 -5.19
N GLY A 106 -5.86 20.16 -4.69
CA GLY A 106 -5.65 18.86 -5.32
C GLY A 106 -4.62 18.88 -6.47
N ASN A 107 -3.77 19.92 -6.57
CA ASN A 107 -2.69 19.96 -7.54
C ASN A 107 -1.41 19.37 -6.93
N LEU A 108 -0.61 18.71 -7.76
CA LEU A 108 0.71 18.19 -7.35
C LEU A 108 1.71 19.35 -7.21
N VAL A 109 2.24 19.52 -6.00
CA VAL A 109 3.24 20.54 -5.67
C VAL A 109 4.44 19.86 -5.03
N LYS A 110 5.64 20.35 -5.37
CA LYS A 110 6.87 19.89 -4.69
C LYS A 110 6.98 20.56 -3.33
N THR A 111 6.95 19.75 -2.28
CA THR A 111 7.03 20.19 -0.89
C THR A 111 8.18 19.48 -0.18
N MET A 112 8.93 20.23 0.65
CA MET A 112 9.95 19.61 1.49
C MET A 112 9.29 18.99 2.72
N VAL A 113 9.52 17.70 2.94
CA VAL A 113 8.99 16.99 4.09
C VAL A 113 10.11 16.26 4.85
N GLU A 114 9.94 16.15 6.17
CA GLU A 114 10.76 15.28 6.99
C GLU A 114 10.20 13.85 6.88
N THR A 115 11.00 12.92 6.38
CA THR A 115 10.59 11.55 6.08
C THR A 115 11.74 10.57 6.29
N SER A 116 11.64 9.34 5.78
CA SER A 116 12.72 8.35 5.74
C SER A 116 12.74 7.61 4.40
N VAL A 117 13.85 6.95 4.11
CA VAL A 117 13.97 6.13 2.88
C VAL A 117 12.88 5.05 2.83
N GLY A 118 12.59 4.40 3.97
CA GLY A 118 11.53 3.39 4.02
C GLY A 118 10.14 3.93 3.65
N ARG A 119 9.82 5.19 4.04
CA ARG A 119 8.57 5.84 3.61
C ARG A 119 8.60 6.22 2.14
N LEU A 120 9.76 6.64 1.60
CA LEU A 120 9.91 6.90 0.16
C LEU A 120 9.66 5.63 -0.65
N MET A 121 10.23 4.48 -0.24
CA MET A 121 10.00 3.18 -0.89
C MET A 121 8.53 2.79 -0.94
N VAL A 122 7.79 2.97 0.15
CA VAL A 122 6.34 2.72 0.18
C VAL A 122 5.60 3.65 -0.78
N ASN A 123 5.97 4.95 -0.77
CA ASN A 123 5.30 5.96 -1.62
C ASN A 123 5.57 5.79 -3.13
N GLU A 124 6.56 5.00 -3.51
CA GLU A 124 6.77 4.62 -4.92
C GLU A 124 5.56 3.89 -5.51
N PHE A 125 4.87 3.10 -4.68
CA PHE A 125 3.69 2.33 -5.07
C PHE A 125 2.36 3.04 -4.80
N VAL A 126 2.37 4.04 -3.92
CA VAL A 126 1.18 4.81 -3.57
C VAL A 126 0.73 5.66 -4.75
N PRO A 127 -0.55 5.57 -5.18
CA PRO A 127 -1.08 6.43 -6.25
C PRO A 127 -1.00 7.91 -5.89
N LYS A 128 -0.53 8.73 -6.84
CA LYS A 128 -0.35 10.18 -6.64
C LYS A 128 -1.63 10.93 -6.29
N GLU A 129 -2.77 10.36 -6.65
CA GLU A 129 -4.11 10.91 -6.41
C GLU A 129 -4.49 11.00 -4.93
N ILE A 130 -3.79 10.28 -4.05
CA ILE A 130 -4.05 10.34 -2.61
C ILE A 130 -3.00 11.14 -1.83
N GLY A 131 -1.99 11.68 -2.53
CA GLY A 131 -0.90 12.45 -1.94
C GLY A 131 0.18 11.60 -1.28
N TYR A 132 1.17 12.28 -0.69
CA TYR A 132 2.29 11.63 -0.03
C TYR A 132 1.90 11.09 1.36
N VAL A 133 2.15 9.80 1.59
CA VAL A 133 1.88 9.14 2.87
C VAL A 133 3.11 9.22 3.77
N ASN A 134 3.06 10.07 4.80
CA ASN A 134 4.16 10.31 5.72
C ASN A 134 3.85 9.90 7.17
N GLU A 135 3.36 8.69 7.34
CA GLU A 135 3.03 8.15 8.66
C GLU A 135 3.59 6.73 8.86
N VAL A 136 3.59 6.28 10.11
CA VAL A 136 3.93 4.89 10.43
C VAL A 136 2.76 3.99 10.06
N LEU A 137 3.02 3.00 9.19
CA LEU A 137 1.98 2.13 8.66
C LEU A 137 1.64 1.00 9.62
N GLY A 138 0.56 1.19 10.37
CA GLY A 138 -0.08 0.15 11.15
C GLY A 138 -1.33 -0.41 10.46
N LYS A 139 -1.96 -1.42 11.05
CA LYS A 139 -3.16 -2.08 10.49
C LYS A 139 -4.30 -1.10 10.19
N LYS A 140 -4.50 -0.08 11.06
CA LYS A 140 -5.55 0.93 10.89
C LYS A 140 -5.20 1.89 9.75
N SER A 141 -3.98 2.46 9.76
CA SER A 141 -3.50 3.37 8.71
C SER A 141 -3.57 2.72 7.33
N LEU A 142 -3.15 1.46 7.20
CA LEU A 142 -3.22 0.71 5.95
C LEU A 142 -4.66 0.57 5.44
N ARG A 143 -5.61 0.24 6.32
CA ARG A 143 -7.03 0.17 5.94
C ARG A 143 -7.55 1.51 5.45
N ASP A 144 -7.20 2.59 6.13
CA ASP A 144 -7.64 3.94 5.78
C ASP A 144 -7.03 4.38 4.44
N ILE A 145 -5.75 4.11 4.19
CA ILE A 145 -5.07 4.37 2.91
C ILE A 145 -5.75 3.58 1.78
N ILE A 146 -5.97 2.28 1.95
CA ILE A 146 -6.65 1.44 0.95
C ILE A 146 -8.05 2.00 0.65
N GLY A 147 -8.78 2.43 1.68
CA GLY A 147 -10.09 3.07 1.50
C GLY A 147 -10.01 4.37 0.69
N ARG A 148 -8.97 5.17 0.88
CA ARG A 148 -8.70 6.38 0.08
C ARG A 148 -8.35 6.03 -1.38
N VAL A 149 -7.49 5.04 -1.59
CA VAL A 149 -7.09 4.57 -2.93
C VAL A 149 -8.31 4.06 -3.70
N ILE A 150 -9.18 3.26 -3.08
CA ILE A 150 -10.41 2.78 -3.72
C ILE A 150 -11.30 3.93 -4.18
N LYS A 151 -11.47 4.95 -3.34
CA LYS A 151 -12.31 6.10 -3.65
C LYS A 151 -11.73 6.98 -4.77
N ALA A 152 -10.41 7.15 -4.80
CA ALA A 152 -9.73 8.01 -5.77
C ALA A 152 -9.47 7.31 -7.11
N CYS A 153 -9.02 6.06 -7.08
CA CYS A 153 -8.48 5.35 -8.24
C CYS A 153 -9.34 4.17 -8.71
N GLY A 154 -10.35 3.77 -7.93
CA GLY A 154 -11.21 2.62 -8.21
C GLY A 154 -10.57 1.26 -7.90
N VAL A 155 -11.36 0.19 -8.14
CA VAL A 155 -11.03 -1.19 -7.70
C VAL A 155 -9.80 -1.75 -8.40
N ALA A 156 -9.68 -1.59 -9.73
CA ALA A 156 -8.60 -2.20 -10.52
C ALA A 156 -7.22 -1.65 -10.10
N ARG A 157 -7.09 -0.32 -9.93
CA ARG A 157 -5.83 0.29 -9.50
C ARG A 157 -5.50 -0.08 -8.05
N THR A 158 -6.52 -0.24 -7.20
CA THR A 158 -6.34 -0.68 -5.81
C THR A 158 -5.83 -2.11 -5.74
N ALA A 159 -6.34 -3.01 -6.58
CA ALA A 159 -5.84 -4.39 -6.64
C ALA A 159 -4.35 -4.43 -7.01
N GLN A 160 -3.92 -3.62 -8.00
CA GLN A 160 -2.51 -3.48 -8.35
C GLN A 160 -1.68 -2.92 -7.19
N PHE A 161 -2.13 -1.85 -6.54
CA PHE A 161 -1.47 -1.27 -5.37
C PHE A 161 -1.27 -2.29 -4.23
N LEU A 162 -2.26 -3.15 -3.98
CA LEU A 162 -2.16 -4.21 -2.98
C LEU A 162 -1.12 -5.27 -3.36
N ASP A 163 -1.04 -5.63 -4.65
CA ASP A 163 -0.02 -6.55 -5.15
C ASP A 163 1.39 -5.95 -5.07
N ASP A 164 1.54 -4.68 -5.37
CA ASP A 164 2.81 -3.96 -5.28
C ASP A 164 3.30 -3.90 -3.82
N ILE A 165 2.43 -3.55 -2.87
CA ILE A 165 2.75 -3.55 -1.43
C ILE A 165 3.10 -4.94 -0.91
N LYS A 166 2.45 -5.99 -1.41
CA LYS A 166 2.76 -7.36 -1.02
C LYS A 166 4.17 -7.77 -1.47
N ASN A 167 4.63 -7.24 -2.60
CA ASN A 167 5.93 -7.57 -3.18
C ASN A 167 7.08 -6.71 -2.66
N LEU A 168 6.80 -5.60 -1.96
CA LEU A 168 7.75 -4.74 -1.26
C LEU A 168 8.39 -5.48 -0.07
#